data_7631d0febab75b1159eb1da45fee2824
#
_entry.id   7631d0febab75b1159eb1da45fee2824
#
_cell.length_a   1.000
_cell.length_b   1.000
_cell.length_c   1.000
_cell.angle_alpha   90.00
_cell.angle_beta   90.00
_cell.angle_gamma   90.00
#
_symmetry.space_group_name_H-M   'P 1'
#
loop_
_entity.id
_entity.type
_entity.pdbx_description
1 polymer ?
#
loop_
_entity_poly.entity_id
_entity_poly.type
_entity_poly.pdbx_seq_one_letter_code
_entity_poly.pdbx_strand_id
1 'polypeptide(L)'
;MNKFLKLNNISKTFETSKKLKVIKNLSYNFSKGKIYSLMGPSGSGKSTLLNLISLIDNPSYGSIKFNDHEINYAEKEKNDKFRAKKIGIVYQQNNLLPDFTSLENIYLASLSINNDKDLAISKAKQLLKKIGLSNRADHYPSQLSGGEAQRIAIARAIINDPEIILADEPTGSLDMRTAKVIFKLLKDQKRSNRLIIFATHNRFFGNKADCLLEILNGKIKSSNG
;
A
#
# COMPACT_ATOMS: atom_id res chain seq x y z
N MET A 1 8.01 17.63 -14.20
CA MET A 1 7.15 16.56 -13.61
C MET A 1 6.85 16.94 -12.17
N ASN A 2 5.57 17.01 -11.80
CA ASN A 2 5.19 17.40 -10.44
C ASN A 2 5.57 16.27 -9.46
N LYS A 3 6.51 16.55 -8.57
CA LYS A 3 6.98 15.63 -7.53
C LYS A 3 5.92 15.57 -6.43
N PHE A 4 5.19 14.46 -6.35
CA PHE A 4 4.04 14.33 -5.46
C PHE A 4 4.42 13.89 -4.05
N LEU A 5 5.29 12.89 -3.94
CA LEU A 5 5.82 12.37 -2.67
C LEU A 5 7.33 12.54 -2.66
N LYS A 6 7.85 13.27 -1.68
CA LYS A 6 9.29 13.52 -1.52
C LYS A 6 9.77 12.91 -0.21
N LEU A 7 10.80 12.10 -0.29
CA LEU A 7 11.55 11.58 0.84
C LEU A 7 12.87 12.36 0.92
N ASN A 8 13.13 13.00 2.04
CA ASN A 8 14.33 13.82 2.24
C ASN A 8 15.19 13.23 3.35
N ASN A 9 16.30 12.61 2.99
CA ASN A 9 17.31 12.05 3.91
C ASN A 9 16.71 11.17 5.02
N ILE A 10 15.63 10.42 4.72
CA ILE A 10 14.96 9.60 5.73
C ILE A 10 15.88 8.48 6.21
N SER A 11 15.88 8.26 7.51
CA SER A 11 16.54 7.13 8.15
C SER A 11 15.58 6.49 9.14
N LYS A 12 15.66 5.16 9.29
CA LYS A 12 14.93 4.43 10.33
C LYS A 12 15.86 3.50 11.05
N THR A 13 15.89 3.65 12.37
CA THR A 13 16.62 2.80 13.30
C THR A 13 15.63 2.22 14.28
N PHE A 14 15.68 0.92 14.49
CA PHE A 14 14.92 0.24 15.53
C PHE A 14 15.85 0.02 16.73
N GLU A 15 15.36 0.36 17.91
CA GLU A 15 16.04 0.09 19.18
C GLU A 15 15.64 -1.31 19.65
N THR A 16 16.48 -2.27 19.30
CA THR A 16 16.44 -3.64 19.80
C THR A 16 17.65 -3.84 20.72
N SER A 17 17.98 -5.07 21.11
CA SER A 17 19.23 -5.37 21.85
C SER A 17 20.49 -4.79 21.18
N LYS A 18 20.46 -4.59 19.87
CA LYS A 18 21.45 -3.83 19.09
C LYS A 18 20.72 -2.84 18.18
N LYS A 19 21.19 -1.58 18.12
CA LYS A 19 20.61 -0.57 17.19
C LYS A 19 20.67 -1.05 15.75
N LEU A 20 19.51 -1.34 15.15
CA LEU A 20 19.42 -1.82 13.77
C LEU A 20 18.97 -0.67 12.85
N LYS A 21 19.90 -0.11 12.08
CA LYS A 21 19.60 0.92 11.08
C LYS A 21 19.15 0.28 9.76
N VAL A 22 17.85 0.30 9.49
CA VAL A 22 17.21 -0.36 8.34
C VAL A 22 17.18 0.56 7.12
N ILE A 23 16.79 1.83 7.27
CA ILE A 23 16.83 2.84 6.21
C ILE A 23 17.94 3.83 6.54
N LYS A 24 18.75 4.21 5.50
CA LYS A 24 19.98 4.98 5.68
C LYS A 24 20.06 6.17 4.72
N ASN A 25 19.67 7.36 5.21
CA ASN A 25 19.74 8.63 4.47
C ASN A 25 19.14 8.52 3.06
N LEU A 26 17.94 7.96 2.96
CA LEU A 26 17.26 7.71 1.71
C LEU A 26 16.54 8.98 1.26
N SER A 27 16.85 9.44 0.04
CA SER A 27 16.14 10.53 -0.62
C SER A 27 15.62 10.04 -1.96
N TYR A 28 14.33 10.28 -2.22
CA TYR A 28 13.72 9.94 -3.50
C TYR A 28 12.45 10.77 -3.74
N ASN A 29 12.10 10.97 -5.02
CA ASN A 29 10.89 11.68 -5.41
C ASN A 29 10.00 10.79 -6.28
N PHE A 30 8.78 10.56 -5.83
CA PHE A 30 7.76 9.82 -6.58
C PHE A 30 6.80 10.79 -7.28
N SER A 31 6.37 10.42 -8.47
CA SER A 31 5.41 11.19 -9.27
C SER A 31 4.08 10.44 -9.38
N LYS A 32 2.96 11.16 -9.44
CA LYS A 32 1.65 10.59 -9.80
C LYS A 32 1.66 10.04 -11.22
N GLY A 33 0.67 9.21 -11.54
CA GLY A 33 0.51 8.60 -12.85
C GLY A 33 1.45 7.44 -13.14
N LYS A 34 2.26 7.03 -12.17
CA LYS A 34 3.26 5.97 -12.30
C LYS A 34 3.08 4.86 -11.29
N ILE A 35 3.49 3.67 -11.70
CA ILE A 35 3.64 2.48 -10.86
C ILE A 35 5.13 2.28 -10.60
N TYR A 36 5.51 2.21 -9.34
CA TYR A 36 6.87 1.94 -8.88
C TYR A 36 6.93 0.54 -8.26
N SER A 37 7.91 -0.25 -8.66
CA SER A 37 8.28 -1.48 -7.95
C SER A 37 9.47 -1.24 -7.05
N LEU A 38 9.37 -1.66 -5.79
CA LEU A 38 10.47 -1.70 -4.84
C LEU A 38 11.00 -3.13 -4.77
N MET A 39 12.16 -3.38 -5.31
CA MET A 39 12.81 -4.68 -5.30
C MET A 39 13.99 -4.70 -4.32
N GLY A 40 14.38 -5.89 -3.91
CA GLY A 40 15.51 -6.12 -3.02
C GLY A 40 15.33 -7.39 -2.19
N PRO A 41 16.41 -7.91 -1.57
CA PRO A 41 16.34 -9.11 -0.75
C PRO A 41 15.43 -8.93 0.48
N SER A 42 15.09 -10.02 1.14
CA SER A 42 14.40 -9.97 2.42
C SER A 42 15.25 -9.17 3.43
N GLY A 43 14.59 -8.37 4.26
CA GLY A 43 15.26 -7.50 5.24
C GLY A 43 15.93 -6.24 4.66
N SER A 44 15.83 -5.96 3.35
CA SER A 44 16.44 -4.76 2.75
C SER A 44 15.77 -3.44 3.13
N GLY A 45 14.60 -3.47 3.79
CA GLY A 45 13.85 -2.29 4.24
C GLY A 45 12.64 -1.91 3.39
N LYS A 46 12.18 -2.77 2.45
CA LYS A 46 11.01 -2.50 1.60
C LYS A 46 9.74 -2.20 2.42
N SER A 47 9.35 -3.13 3.27
CA SER A 47 8.16 -2.98 4.15
C SER A 47 8.32 -1.80 5.11
N THR A 48 9.53 -1.60 5.66
CA THR A 48 9.82 -0.42 6.49
C THR A 48 9.60 0.87 5.73
N LEU A 49 10.08 0.96 4.48
CA LEU A 49 9.86 2.14 3.64
C LEU A 49 8.38 2.37 3.36
N LEU A 50 7.62 1.31 3.03
CA LEU A 50 6.16 1.42 2.84
C LEU A 50 5.46 1.88 4.12
N ASN A 51 5.85 1.39 5.30
CA ASN A 51 5.28 1.82 6.58
C ASN A 51 5.58 3.29 6.90
N LEU A 52 6.77 3.80 6.55
CA LEU A 52 7.08 5.23 6.68
C LEU A 52 6.22 6.08 5.72
N ILE A 53 6.10 5.68 4.46
CA ILE A 53 5.28 6.39 3.46
C ILE A 53 3.80 6.34 3.84
N SER A 54 3.33 5.26 4.44
CA SER A 54 1.93 5.11 4.87
C SER A 54 1.60 5.84 6.18
N LEU A 55 2.59 6.46 6.82
CA LEU A 55 2.44 7.13 8.13
C LEU A 55 1.98 6.20 9.26
N ILE A 56 2.23 4.89 9.14
CA ILE A 56 2.07 3.91 10.21
C ILE A 56 3.25 3.99 11.17
N ASP A 57 4.43 4.27 10.62
CA ASP A 57 5.66 4.44 11.38
C ASP A 57 6.31 5.79 11.03
N ASN A 58 7.15 6.29 11.94
CA ASN A 58 7.83 7.56 11.78
C ASN A 58 9.31 7.33 11.45
N PRO A 59 9.93 8.14 10.58
CA PRO A 59 11.38 8.11 10.41
C PRO A 59 12.08 8.54 11.69
N SER A 60 13.25 7.94 11.95
CA SER A 60 14.12 8.40 13.06
C SER A 60 14.83 9.71 12.73
N TYR A 61 14.97 10.01 11.43
CA TYR A 61 15.58 11.23 10.92
C TYR A 61 15.08 11.51 9.49
N GLY A 62 15.09 12.79 9.10
CA GLY A 62 14.64 13.25 7.79
C GLY A 62 13.15 13.56 7.76
N SER A 63 12.62 13.86 6.57
CA SER A 63 11.22 14.26 6.43
C SER A 63 10.56 13.66 5.19
N ILE A 64 9.23 13.55 5.26
CA ILE A 64 8.36 13.12 4.15
C ILE A 64 7.42 14.27 3.81
N LYS A 65 7.31 14.59 2.51
CA LYS A 65 6.40 15.64 2.01
C LYS A 65 5.43 15.06 0.97
N PHE A 66 4.17 15.47 1.08
CA PHE A 66 3.13 15.21 0.09
C PHE A 66 2.67 16.55 -0.52
N ASN A 67 2.78 16.71 -1.83
CA ASN A 67 2.50 17.98 -2.54
C ASN A 67 3.18 19.19 -1.86
N ASP A 68 4.47 19.07 -1.53
CA ASP A 68 5.27 20.07 -0.81
C ASP A 68 4.88 20.34 0.66
N HIS A 69 3.80 19.73 1.18
CA HIS A 69 3.46 19.79 2.61
C HIS A 69 4.26 18.73 3.37
N GLU A 70 5.05 19.19 4.33
CA GLU A 70 5.82 18.32 5.21
C GLU A 70 4.92 17.69 6.29
N ILE A 71 5.08 16.39 6.52
CA ILE A 71 4.35 15.67 7.56
C ILE A 71 4.90 16.03 8.94
N ASN A 72 4.02 16.51 9.78
CA ASN A 72 4.31 16.74 11.20
C ASN A 72 3.85 15.51 12.01
N TYR A 73 4.79 14.70 12.47
CA TYR A 73 4.48 13.45 13.19
C TYR A 73 3.88 13.67 14.60
N ALA A 74 3.92 14.89 15.14
CA ALA A 74 3.24 15.23 16.39
C ALA A 74 1.71 15.31 16.20
N GLU A 75 1.22 15.59 14.98
CA GLU A 75 -0.19 15.74 14.64
C GLU A 75 -0.86 14.38 14.29
N LYS A 76 -0.90 13.45 15.26
CA LYS A 76 -1.35 12.06 15.02
C LYS A 76 -2.73 11.98 14.38
N GLU A 77 -3.74 12.66 14.92
CA GLU A 77 -5.11 12.63 14.38
C GLU A 77 -5.20 13.15 12.94
N LYS A 78 -4.44 14.18 12.61
CA LYS A 78 -4.39 14.73 11.26
C LYS A 78 -3.74 13.74 10.28
N ASN A 79 -2.68 13.07 10.72
CA ASN A 79 -1.99 12.04 9.94
C ASN A 79 -2.88 10.82 9.76
N ASP A 80 -3.66 10.42 10.76
CA ASP A 80 -4.61 9.31 10.67
C ASP A 80 -5.75 9.62 9.68
N LYS A 81 -6.32 10.83 9.74
CA LYS A 81 -7.32 11.30 8.77
C LYS A 81 -6.73 11.39 7.34
N PHE A 82 -5.50 11.87 7.22
CA PHE A 82 -4.79 11.91 5.94
C PHE A 82 -4.59 10.50 5.38
N ARG A 83 -4.08 9.56 6.19
CA ARG A 83 -3.88 8.16 5.82
C ARG A 83 -5.19 7.54 5.37
N ALA A 84 -6.24 7.62 6.16
CA ALA A 84 -7.55 7.05 5.86
C ALA A 84 -8.11 7.55 4.52
N LYS A 85 -7.93 8.83 4.20
CA LYS A 85 -8.46 9.46 2.99
C LYS A 85 -7.57 9.29 1.76
N LYS A 86 -6.24 9.29 1.93
CA LYS A 86 -5.29 9.46 0.82
C LYS A 86 -4.46 8.23 0.50
N ILE A 87 -4.39 7.26 1.41
CA ILE A 87 -3.49 6.11 1.28
C ILE A 87 -4.27 4.81 1.42
N GLY A 88 -4.24 3.98 0.38
CA GLY A 88 -4.71 2.60 0.43
C GLY A 88 -3.52 1.66 0.64
N ILE A 89 -3.66 0.70 1.56
CA ILE A 89 -2.58 -0.23 1.89
C ILE A 89 -3.04 -1.66 1.67
N VAL A 90 -2.24 -2.43 0.94
CA VAL A 90 -2.40 -3.86 0.70
C VAL A 90 -1.21 -4.58 1.29
N TYR A 91 -1.44 -5.47 2.26
CA TYR A 91 -0.40 -6.24 2.93
C TYR A 91 -0.20 -7.61 2.28
N GLN A 92 0.94 -8.21 2.53
CA GLN A 92 1.26 -9.58 2.11
C GLN A 92 0.30 -10.59 2.76
N GLN A 93 0.12 -10.50 4.07
CA GLN A 93 -0.98 -11.14 4.79
C GLN A 93 -2.14 -10.15 4.76
N ASN A 94 -3.17 -10.43 3.99
CA ASN A 94 -4.27 -9.51 3.67
C ASN A 94 -4.84 -8.72 4.87
N ASN A 95 -4.56 -9.14 6.11
CA ASN A 95 -4.95 -8.49 7.37
C ASN A 95 -6.44 -8.12 7.40
N LEU A 96 -7.29 -9.03 6.93
CA LEU A 96 -8.73 -8.90 7.07
C LEU A 96 -9.13 -9.06 8.53
N LEU A 97 -10.15 -8.32 8.93
CA LEU A 97 -10.74 -8.43 10.26
C LEU A 97 -11.51 -9.76 10.34
N PRO A 98 -11.12 -10.72 11.21
CA PRO A 98 -11.63 -12.09 11.16
C PRO A 98 -13.10 -12.19 11.54
N ASP A 99 -13.58 -11.29 12.40
CA ASP A 99 -14.95 -11.26 12.93
C ASP A 99 -15.93 -10.48 12.04
N PHE A 100 -15.46 -10.00 10.88
CA PHE A 100 -16.25 -9.22 9.93
C PHE A 100 -16.30 -9.92 8.57
N THR A 101 -17.46 -9.85 7.93
CA THR A 101 -17.68 -10.38 6.59
C THR A 101 -16.83 -9.66 5.54
N SER A 102 -16.76 -10.19 4.33
CA SER A 102 -16.07 -9.55 3.20
C SER A 102 -16.63 -8.16 2.90
N LEU A 103 -17.95 -8.01 2.93
CA LEU A 103 -18.61 -6.72 2.74
C LEU A 103 -18.21 -5.73 3.84
N GLU A 104 -18.25 -6.15 5.09
CA GLU A 104 -17.88 -5.36 6.26
C GLU A 104 -16.42 -4.94 6.22
N ASN A 105 -15.51 -5.85 5.92
CA ASN A 105 -14.09 -5.55 5.76
C ASN A 105 -13.83 -4.42 4.76
N ILE A 106 -14.66 -4.30 3.73
CA ILE A 106 -14.52 -3.24 2.72
C ILE A 106 -15.16 -1.95 3.21
N TYR A 107 -16.43 -1.95 3.65
CA TYR A 107 -17.13 -0.70 3.95
C TYR A 107 -16.66 -0.01 5.23
N LEU A 108 -16.15 -0.76 6.22
CA LEU A 108 -15.59 -0.18 7.45
C LEU A 108 -14.46 0.81 7.17
N ALA A 109 -13.64 0.55 6.13
CA ALA A 109 -12.62 1.50 5.72
C ALA A 109 -13.21 2.83 5.19
N SER A 110 -14.42 2.81 4.62
CA SER A 110 -15.11 4.04 4.19
C SER A 110 -15.70 4.81 5.37
N LEU A 111 -16.19 4.13 6.39
CA LEU A 111 -16.73 4.76 7.59
C LEU A 111 -15.70 5.56 8.37
N SER A 112 -14.41 5.23 8.24
CA SER A 112 -13.32 6.01 8.87
C SER A 112 -13.21 7.46 8.35
N ILE A 113 -13.87 7.77 7.24
CA ILE A 113 -13.85 9.10 6.60
C ILE A 113 -15.23 9.74 6.57
N ASN A 114 -16.26 8.94 6.35
CA ASN A 114 -17.63 9.39 6.17
C ASN A 114 -18.58 8.49 6.95
N ASN A 115 -19.41 9.07 7.82
CA ASN A 115 -20.35 8.33 8.67
C ASN A 115 -21.62 7.84 7.92
N ASP A 116 -21.69 7.98 6.60
CA ASP A 116 -22.80 7.48 5.78
C ASP A 116 -22.62 5.98 5.51
N LYS A 117 -23.28 5.16 6.32
CA LYS A 117 -23.22 3.70 6.25
C LYS A 117 -23.83 3.15 4.96
N ASP A 118 -24.95 3.71 4.51
CA ASP A 118 -25.64 3.21 3.30
C ASP A 118 -24.80 3.47 2.05
N LEU A 119 -24.20 4.65 1.95
CA LEU A 119 -23.26 4.97 0.88
C LEU A 119 -22.02 4.06 0.93
N ALA A 120 -21.48 3.80 2.11
CA ALA A 120 -20.31 2.92 2.29
C ALA A 120 -20.62 1.48 1.84
N ILE A 121 -21.78 0.93 2.24
CA ILE A 121 -22.27 -0.39 1.82
C ILE A 121 -22.47 -0.43 0.30
N SER A 122 -23.11 0.58 -0.29
CA SER A 122 -23.33 0.65 -1.73
C SER A 122 -22.01 0.60 -2.52
N LYS A 123 -21.02 1.42 -2.11
CA LYS A 123 -19.66 1.41 -2.71
C LYS A 123 -18.98 0.05 -2.56
N ALA A 124 -19.09 -0.57 -1.39
CA ALA A 124 -18.48 -1.87 -1.13
C ALA A 124 -19.10 -2.96 -2.01
N LYS A 125 -20.41 -2.99 -2.18
CA LYS A 125 -21.10 -3.92 -3.10
C LYS A 125 -20.66 -3.72 -4.55
N GLN A 126 -20.47 -2.48 -5.01
CA GLN A 126 -19.94 -2.20 -6.34
C GLN A 126 -18.51 -2.71 -6.52
N LEU A 127 -17.67 -2.55 -5.48
CA LEU A 127 -16.30 -3.09 -5.51
C LEU A 127 -16.30 -4.61 -5.51
N LEU A 128 -17.12 -5.28 -4.69
CA LEU A 128 -17.30 -6.73 -4.71
C LEU A 128 -17.66 -7.24 -6.10
N LYS A 129 -18.59 -6.57 -6.78
CA LYS A 129 -18.97 -6.89 -8.16
C LYS A 129 -17.76 -6.71 -9.12
N LYS A 130 -17.03 -5.61 -8.99
CA LYS A 130 -15.86 -5.31 -9.83
C LYS A 130 -14.74 -6.33 -9.70
N ILE A 131 -14.54 -6.88 -8.49
CA ILE A 131 -13.51 -7.90 -8.24
C ILE A 131 -14.04 -9.34 -8.42
N GLY A 132 -15.29 -9.51 -8.86
CA GLY A 132 -15.90 -10.82 -9.13
C GLY A 132 -16.23 -11.63 -7.89
N LEU A 133 -16.58 -10.98 -6.77
CA LEU A 133 -16.83 -11.62 -5.48
C LEU A 133 -18.18 -11.22 -4.87
N SER A 134 -19.18 -10.87 -5.69
CA SER A 134 -20.52 -10.53 -5.19
C SER A 134 -21.15 -11.65 -4.34
N ASN A 135 -20.90 -12.92 -4.69
CA ASN A 135 -21.38 -14.09 -3.97
C ASN A 135 -20.58 -14.40 -2.69
N ARG A 136 -19.56 -13.61 -2.38
CA ARG A 136 -18.73 -13.72 -1.16
C ARG A 136 -18.99 -12.60 -0.17
N ALA A 137 -20.01 -11.75 -0.39
CA ALA A 137 -20.29 -10.58 0.44
C ALA A 137 -20.39 -10.94 1.94
N ASP A 138 -21.11 -12.03 2.25
CA ASP A 138 -21.41 -12.45 3.62
C ASP A 138 -20.43 -13.50 4.17
N HIS A 139 -19.36 -13.81 3.43
CA HIS A 139 -18.34 -14.77 3.87
C HIS A 139 -17.32 -14.08 4.79
N TYR A 140 -16.94 -14.80 5.84
CA TYR A 140 -15.86 -14.43 6.74
C TYR A 140 -14.49 -14.76 6.13
N PRO A 141 -13.40 -14.13 6.56
CA PRO A 141 -12.05 -14.39 6.04
C PRO A 141 -11.63 -15.85 6.06
N SER A 142 -12.02 -16.62 7.07
CA SER A 142 -11.76 -18.06 7.18
C SER A 142 -12.41 -18.93 6.10
N GLN A 143 -13.42 -18.41 5.42
CA GLN A 143 -14.17 -19.09 4.35
C GLN A 143 -13.66 -18.72 2.95
N LEU A 144 -12.65 -17.87 2.85
CA LEU A 144 -12.10 -17.37 1.59
C LEU A 144 -10.80 -18.09 1.23
N SER A 145 -10.62 -18.34 -0.07
CA SER A 145 -9.27 -18.69 -0.57
C SER A 145 -8.31 -17.50 -0.41
N GLY A 146 -7.00 -17.78 -0.40
CA GLY A 146 -5.99 -16.71 -0.29
C GLY A 146 -6.12 -15.63 -1.38
N GLY A 147 -6.48 -16.03 -2.61
CA GLY A 147 -6.71 -15.11 -3.72
C GLY A 147 -8.00 -14.30 -3.58
N GLU A 148 -9.08 -14.88 -3.00
CA GLU A 148 -10.31 -14.15 -2.68
C GLU A 148 -10.05 -13.13 -1.56
N ALA A 149 -9.40 -13.55 -0.49
CA ALA A 149 -9.04 -12.66 0.63
C ALA A 149 -8.15 -11.49 0.17
N GLN A 150 -7.19 -11.75 -0.72
CA GLN A 150 -6.35 -10.69 -1.27
C GLN A 150 -7.12 -9.71 -2.17
N ARG A 151 -8.11 -10.19 -2.95
CA ARG A 151 -9.01 -9.30 -3.71
C ARG A 151 -9.86 -8.43 -2.79
N ILE A 152 -10.38 -8.96 -1.69
CA ILE A 152 -11.09 -8.18 -0.66
C ILE A 152 -10.16 -7.12 -0.04
N ALA A 153 -8.92 -7.47 0.30
CA ALA A 153 -7.95 -6.52 0.83
C ALA A 153 -7.65 -5.37 -0.14
N ILE A 154 -7.55 -5.65 -1.43
CA ILE A 154 -7.42 -4.61 -2.47
C ILE A 154 -8.68 -3.74 -2.53
N ALA A 155 -9.88 -4.34 -2.52
CA ALA A 155 -11.13 -3.58 -2.53
C ALA A 155 -11.24 -2.66 -1.31
N ARG A 156 -10.86 -3.14 -0.11
CA ARG A 156 -10.76 -2.34 1.10
C ARG A 156 -9.78 -1.17 0.94
N ALA A 157 -8.62 -1.41 0.34
CA ALA A 157 -7.61 -0.38 0.15
C ALA A 157 -8.05 0.73 -0.81
N ILE A 158 -8.95 0.45 -1.76
CA ILE A 158 -9.35 1.41 -2.81
C ILE A 158 -10.74 2.04 -2.61
N ILE A 159 -11.51 1.65 -1.59
CA ILE A 159 -12.89 2.13 -1.41
C ILE A 159 -12.98 3.65 -1.26
N ASN A 160 -11.97 4.27 -0.67
CA ASN A 160 -11.89 5.71 -0.44
C ASN A 160 -11.26 6.48 -1.62
N ASP A 161 -11.06 5.83 -2.77
CA ASP A 161 -10.41 6.39 -3.97
C ASP A 161 -9.07 7.10 -3.67
N PRO A 162 -8.10 6.40 -3.01
CA PRO A 162 -6.89 7.02 -2.51
C PRO A 162 -5.99 7.55 -3.63
N GLU A 163 -5.20 8.58 -3.32
CA GLU A 163 -4.18 9.12 -4.24
C GLU A 163 -2.90 8.29 -4.25
N ILE A 164 -2.69 7.46 -3.22
CA ILE A 164 -1.54 6.57 -3.08
C ILE A 164 -2.03 5.17 -2.80
N ILE A 165 -1.53 4.19 -3.52
CA ILE A 165 -1.69 2.76 -3.20
C ILE A 165 -0.31 2.20 -2.89
N LEU A 166 -0.18 1.63 -1.70
CA LEU A 166 1.01 0.91 -1.24
C LEU A 166 0.67 -0.57 -1.14
N ALA A 167 1.50 -1.43 -1.71
CA ALA A 167 1.29 -2.86 -1.65
C ALA A 167 2.60 -3.56 -1.24
N ASP A 168 2.59 -4.27 -0.12
CA ASP A 168 3.74 -5.03 0.36
C ASP A 168 3.55 -6.50 0.00
N GLU A 169 4.39 -7.01 -0.93
CA GLU A 169 4.37 -8.38 -1.44
C GLU A 169 2.94 -8.90 -1.77
N PRO A 170 2.11 -8.16 -2.51
CA PRO A 170 0.68 -8.44 -2.66
C PRO A 170 0.37 -9.77 -3.35
N THR A 171 1.39 -10.44 -3.90
CA THR A 171 1.28 -11.71 -4.62
C THR A 171 2.17 -12.81 -4.03
N GLY A 172 2.88 -12.53 -2.93
CA GLY A 172 3.97 -13.37 -2.45
C GLY A 172 3.55 -14.76 -1.93
N SER A 173 2.31 -14.91 -1.45
CA SER A 173 1.74 -16.17 -0.93
C SER A 173 0.84 -16.91 -1.93
N LEU A 174 0.75 -16.44 -3.19
CA LEU A 174 -0.22 -16.93 -4.16
C LEU A 174 0.46 -17.73 -5.28
N ASP A 175 -0.29 -18.69 -5.85
CA ASP A 175 0.12 -19.33 -7.08
C ASP A 175 0.20 -18.31 -8.25
N MET A 176 0.95 -18.65 -9.30
CA MET A 176 1.24 -17.73 -10.40
C MET A 176 -0.02 -17.27 -11.16
N ARG A 177 -1.05 -18.11 -11.27
CA ARG A 177 -2.30 -17.77 -11.97
C ARG A 177 -3.06 -16.71 -11.17
N THR A 178 -3.25 -16.97 -9.88
CA THR A 178 -3.90 -16.03 -8.94
C THR A 178 -3.08 -14.74 -8.79
N ALA A 179 -1.76 -14.83 -8.68
CA ALA A 179 -0.86 -13.69 -8.61
C ALA A 179 -0.99 -12.74 -9.81
N LYS A 180 -1.14 -13.27 -11.03
CA LYS A 180 -1.41 -12.47 -12.24
C LYS A 180 -2.73 -11.70 -12.16
N VAL A 181 -3.78 -12.31 -11.60
CA VAL A 181 -5.09 -11.65 -11.40
C VAL A 181 -4.95 -10.50 -10.41
N ILE A 182 -4.30 -10.75 -9.27
CA ILE A 182 -4.06 -9.73 -8.24
C ILE A 182 -3.22 -8.56 -8.78
N PHE A 183 -2.14 -8.87 -9.49
CA PHE A 183 -1.31 -7.84 -10.10
C PHE A 183 -2.07 -7.00 -11.13
N LYS A 184 -2.91 -7.64 -11.95
CA LYS A 184 -3.78 -6.94 -12.91
C LYS A 184 -4.73 -5.97 -12.19
N LEU A 185 -5.38 -6.42 -11.10
CA LEU A 185 -6.26 -5.55 -10.30
C LEU A 185 -5.55 -4.31 -9.76
N LEU A 186 -4.31 -4.45 -9.29
CA LEU A 186 -3.49 -3.33 -8.85
C LEU A 186 -3.11 -2.42 -10.02
N LYS A 187 -2.69 -2.99 -11.16
CA LYS A 187 -2.32 -2.23 -12.36
C LYS A 187 -3.51 -1.44 -12.91
N ASP A 188 -4.71 -2.01 -12.88
CA ASP A 188 -5.95 -1.36 -13.33
C ASP A 188 -6.35 -0.15 -12.44
N GLN A 189 -5.70 0.01 -11.27
CA GLN A 189 -5.86 1.21 -10.43
C GLN A 189 -5.00 2.39 -10.90
N LYS A 190 -4.13 2.21 -11.90
CA LYS A 190 -3.31 3.31 -12.44
C LYS A 190 -4.19 4.40 -13.03
N ARG A 191 -3.97 5.64 -12.58
CA ARG A 191 -4.61 6.87 -13.07
C ARG A 191 -3.60 8.01 -13.06
N SER A 192 -3.80 9.06 -13.84
CA SER A 192 -2.90 10.21 -13.92
C SER A 192 -2.67 10.92 -12.58
N ASN A 193 -3.67 10.88 -11.69
CA ASN A 193 -3.63 11.50 -10.36
C ASN A 193 -3.25 10.55 -9.22
N ARG A 194 -2.85 9.29 -9.52
CA ARG A 194 -2.56 8.26 -8.50
C ARG A 194 -1.12 7.77 -8.60
N LEU A 195 -0.49 7.63 -7.44
CA LEU A 195 0.80 6.97 -7.26
C LEU A 195 0.56 5.54 -6.76
N ILE A 196 1.20 4.55 -7.37
CA ILE A 196 1.20 3.16 -6.90
C ILE A 196 2.63 2.75 -6.61
N ILE A 197 2.88 2.23 -5.42
CA ILE A 197 4.18 1.67 -5.02
C ILE A 197 3.94 0.27 -4.52
N PHE A 198 4.57 -0.73 -5.09
CA PHE A 198 4.51 -2.10 -4.58
C PHE A 198 5.89 -2.67 -4.33
N ALA A 199 6.07 -3.33 -3.19
CA ALA A 199 7.26 -4.09 -2.89
C ALA A 199 7.10 -5.52 -3.40
N THR A 200 8.15 -6.07 -4.01
CA THR A 200 8.18 -7.47 -4.41
C THR A 200 9.61 -7.97 -4.57
N HIS A 201 9.83 -9.26 -4.31
CA HIS A 201 11.05 -9.97 -4.68
C HIS A 201 10.90 -10.71 -6.02
N ASN A 202 9.67 -10.76 -6.59
CA ASN A 202 9.39 -11.42 -7.86
C ASN A 202 9.69 -10.49 -9.04
N ARG A 203 10.77 -10.79 -9.77
CA ARG A 203 11.20 -10.00 -10.94
C ARG A 203 10.16 -9.94 -12.05
N PHE A 204 9.35 -11.00 -12.23
CA PHE A 204 8.31 -11.01 -13.25
C PHE A 204 7.29 -9.88 -13.07
N PHE A 205 6.89 -9.59 -11.81
CA PHE A 205 5.99 -8.47 -11.52
C PHE A 205 6.75 -7.15 -11.41
N GLY A 206 7.94 -7.15 -10.80
CA GLY A 206 8.77 -5.95 -10.66
C GLY A 206 9.05 -5.25 -11.99
N ASN A 207 9.40 -6.01 -13.02
CA ASN A 207 9.69 -5.50 -14.37
C ASN A 207 8.46 -4.97 -15.13
N LYS A 208 7.25 -5.14 -14.60
CA LYS A 208 6.00 -4.63 -15.21
C LYS A 208 5.59 -3.26 -14.67
N ALA A 209 6.34 -2.69 -13.74
CA ALA A 209 6.17 -1.33 -13.26
C ALA A 209 6.70 -0.31 -14.28
N ASP A 210 6.27 0.95 -14.17
CA ASP A 210 6.82 2.05 -14.97
C ASP A 210 8.23 2.43 -14.51
N CYS A 211 8.55 2.20 -13.23
CA CYS A 211 9.85 2.49 -12.63
C CYS A 211 10.23 1.36 -11.68
N LEU A 212 11.42 0.81 -11.87
CA LEU A 212 12.00 -0.20 -10.99
C LEU A 212 13.02 0.45 -10.05
N LEU A 213 12.86 0.26 -8.75
CA LEU A 213 13.75 0.74 -7.71
C LEU A 213 14.28 -0.44 -6.92
N GLU A 214 15.59 -0.53 -6.75
CA GLU A 214 16.22 -1.52 -5.88
C GLU A 214 16.56 -0.91 -4.53
N ILE A 215 16.15 -1.58 -3.45
CA ILE A 215 16.58 -1.23 -2.09
C ILE A 215 17.68 -2.22 -1.68
N LEU A 216 18.86 -1.68 -1.49
CA LEU A 216 20.03 -2.42 -1.03
C LEU A 216 20.64 -1.71 0.18
N ASN A 217 20.80 -2.44 1.28
CA ASN A 217 21.41 -1.90 2.52
C ASN A 217 20.75 -0.60 3.02
N GLY A 218 19.43 -0.48 2.88
CA GLY A 218 18.66 0.69 3.33
C GLY A 218 18.75 1.92 2.43
N LYS A 219 19.24 1.79 1.21
CA LYS A 219 19.32 2.85 0.19
C LYS A 219 18.61 2.44 -1.09
N ILE A 220 18.00 3.39 -1.79
CA ILE A 220 17.47 3.16 -3.15
C ILE A 220 18.63 3.31 -4.15
N LYS A 221 18.77 2.29 -5.00
CA LYS A 221 19.48 2.39 -6.27
C LYS A 221 18.42 2.41 -7.35
N SER A 222 18.32 3.49 -8.15
CA SER A 222 17.47 3.51 -9.32
C SER A 222 18.15 2.66 -10.40
N SER A 223 17.51 1.58 -10.84
CA SER A 223 17.81 1.01 -12.14
C SER A 223 16.98 1.82 -13.13
N ASN A 224 17.65 2.55 -14.03
CA ASN A 224 17.01 3.28 -15.10
C ASN A 224 16.12 2.32 -15.91
N GLY A 225 14.84 2.67 -16.05
CA GLY A 225 14.03 2.25 -17.16
C GLY A 225 14.23 3.25 -18.30
#